data_63c7b0a65b69c89d64000dc7c102c34d
#
_entry.id   63c7b0a65b69c89d64000dc7c102c34d
#
_cell.length_a   1.000
_cell.length_b   1.000
_cell.length_c   1.000
_cell.angle_alpha   90.00
_cell.angle_beta   90.00
_cell.angle_gamma   90.00
#
_symmetry.space_group_name_H-M   'P 1'
#
loop_
_entity.id
_entity.type
_entity.pdbx_description
1 polymer ?
#
loop_
_entity_poly.entity_id
_entity_poly.type
_entity_poly.pdbx_seq_one_letter_code
_entity_poly.pdbx_strand_id
1 'polypeptide(L)'
;PFVDLIDYKKSSFIRTEWTIPQDSIALESFSQYQQLKSQDKTGAFGVTFDSLTLRDRSIIWDLFFPFPFDSTIVISERLADELIKSNYTGLSIEPTDLISCTLNNETDR
;
A
#
# COMPACT_ATOMS: atom_id res chain seq x y z
N PRO A 1 -5.65 5.75 10.37
CA PRO A 1 -5.03 4.52 9.83
C PRO A 1 -4.43 4.76 8.47
N PHE A 2 -3.46 3.96 8.15
CA PHE A 2 -2.73 4.11 6.90
C PHE A 2 -3.61 3.91 5.67
N VAL A 3 -4.64 3.05 5.78
CA VAL A 3 -5.52 2.77 4.65
C VAL A 3 -6.30 4.02 4.21
N ASP A 4 -6.42 5.02 5.06
CA ASP A 4 -7.10 6.26 4.69
C ASP A 4 -6.25 7.13 3.78
N LEU A 5 -4.96 6.85 3.67
CA LEU A 5 -4.07 7.60 2.79
C LEU A 5 -4.10 7.10 1.36
N ILE A 6 -4.77 6.00 1.09
CA ILE A 6 -4.79 5.40 -0.24
C ILE A 6 -5.81 6.12 -1.12
N ASP A 7 -5.38 6.49 -2.31
CA ASP A 7 -6.29 6.97 -3.35
C ASP A 7 -6.78 5.74 -4.10
N TYR A 8 -7.95 5.25 -3.70
CA TYR A 8 -8.46 3.98 -4.21
C TYR A 8 -8.74 4.02 -5.71
N LYS A 9 -9.16 5.17 -6.21
CA LYS A 9 -9.48 5.28 -7.62
C LYS A 9 -8.25 5.24 -8.52
N LYS A 10 -7.11 5.68 -7.99
CA LYS A 10 -5.86 5.70 -8.75
C LYS A 10 -4.98 4.51 -8.45
N SER A 11 -5.44 3.61 -7.62
CA SER A 11 -4.70 2.40 -7.27
C SER A 11 -5.26 1.21 -8.03
N SER A 12 -4.44 0.19 -8.21
CA SER A 12 -4.83 -1.04 -8.87
C SER A 12 -4.78 -2.18 -7.87
N PHE A 13 -5.89 -2.88 -7.74
CA PHE A 13 -6.00 -3.97 -6.77
C PHE A 13 -6.23 -5.30 -7.47
N ILE A 14 -5.83 -6.37 -6.81
CA ILE A 14 -5.97 -7.71 -7.31
C ILE A 14 -6.64 -8.55 -6.23
N ARG A 15 -7.70 -9.22 -6.61
CA ARG A 15 -8.39 -10.16 -5.71
C ARG A 15 -7.54 -11.41 -5.56
N THR A 16 -7.47 -11.92 -4.36
CA THR A 16 -6.74 -13.16 -4.10
C THR A 16 -7.65 -14.19 -3.45
N GLU A 17 -7.30 -15.46 -3.63
CA GLU A 17 -7.90 -16.57 -2.90
C GLU A 17 -6.77 -17.34 -2.24
N TRP A 18 -6.80 -17.37 -0.92
CA TRP A 18 -5.73 -18.00 -0.13
C TRP A 18 -4.37 -17.47 -0.57
N THR A 19 -4.30 -16.14 -0.71
CA THR A 19 -3.12 -15.38 -1.13
C THR A 19 -2.68 -15.58 -2.58
N ILE A 20 -3.39 -16.40 -3.34
CA ILE A 20 -3.05 -16.61 -4.76
C ILE A 20 -3.80 -15.58 -5.60
N PRO A 21 -3.10 -14.80 -6.42
CA PRO A 21 -3.75 -13.78 -7.25
C PRO A 21 -4.77 -14.39 -8.22
N GLN A 22 -5.91 -13.74 -8.34
CA GLN A 22 -6.97 -14.16 -9.24
C GLN A 22 -7.18 -13.16 -10.36
N ASP A 23 -7.89 -12.06 -10.07
CA ASP A 23 -8.27 -11.10 -11.09
C ASP A 23 -8.24 -9.70 -10.50
N SER A 24 -8.30 -8.72 -11.38
CA SER A 24 -8.36 -7.33 -10.96
C SER A 24 -9.69 -7.04 -10.30
N ILE A 25 -9.66 -6.18 -9.30
CA ILE A 25 -10.86 -5.78 -8.60
C ILE A 25 -10.79 -4.27 -8.38
N ALA A 26 -11.93 -3.60 -8.55
CA ALA A 26 -12.02 -2.17 -8.30
C ALA A 26 -12.49 -1.95 -6.88
N LEU A 27 -11.73 -1.16 -6.13
CA LEU A 27 -12.12 -0.74 -4.80
C LEU A 27 -12.23 0.76 -4.77
N GLU A 28 -13.29 1.26 -4.16
CA GLU A 28 -13.51 2.69 -4.04
C GLU A 28 -13.22 3.21 -2.64
N SER A 29 -13.14 2.31 -1.67
CA SER A 29 -12.89 2.69 -0.29
C SER A 29 -12.51 1.47 0.53
N PHE A 30 -11.96 1.73 1.70
CA PHE A 30 -11.68 0.66 2.63
C PHE A 30 -12.97 0.02 3.15
N SER A 31 -14.03 0.80 3.27
CA SER A 31 -15.34 0.26 3.67
C SER A 31 -15.83 -0.80 2.69
N GLN A 32 -15.63 -0.57 1.39
CA GLN A 32 -16.02 -1.54 0.40
C GLN A 32 -15.25 -2.84 0.56
N TYR A 33 -13.96 -2.73 0.81
CA TYR A 33 -13.14 -3.91 1.08
C TYR A 33 -13.67 -4.67 2.30
N GLN A 34 -14.00 -3.96 3.36
CA GLN A 34 -14.51 -4.59 4.57
C GLN A 34 -15.83 -5.30 4.32
N GLN A 35 -16.70 -4.71 3.51
CA GLN A 35 -17.96 -5.35 3.14
C GLN A 35 -17.73 -6.65 2.39
N LEU A 36 -16.84 -6.62 1.41
CA LEU A 36 -16.55 -7.82 0.62
C LEU A 36 -15.94 -8.90 1.51
N LYS A 37 -15.06 -8.50 2.40
CA LYS A 37 -14.43 -9.46 3.31
C LYS A 37 -15.44 -10.08 4.25
N SER A 38 -16.40 -9.30 4.74
CA SER A 38 -17.41 -9.80 5.66
C SER A 38 -18.39 -10.74 5.00
N GLN A 39 -18.57 -10.64 3.69
CA GLN A 39 -19.46 -11.52 2.94
C GLN A 39 -18.81 -12.86 2.61
N ASP A 40 -17.52 -12.96 2.75
CA ASP A 40 -16.80 -14.18 2.45
C ASP A 40 -16.87 -15.11 3.64
N LYS A 41 -17.43 -16.29 3.42
CA LYS A 41 -17.64 -17.27 4.49
C LYS A 41 -16.54 -18.29 4.59
N THR A 42 -15.66 -18.33 3.61
CA THR A 42 -14.60 -19.32 3.57
C THR A 42 -13.29 -18.83 4.17
N GLY A 43 -13.13 -17.51 4.27
CA GLY A 43 -11.88 -16.92 4.71
C GLY A 43 -10.84 -16.81 3.60
N ALA A 44 -11.19 -17.25 2.38
CA ALA A 44 -10.23 -17.28 1.27
C ALA A 44 -10.02 -15.91 0.64
N PHE A 45 -11.01 -15.03 0.75
CA PHE A 45 -10.99 -13.76 0.05
C PHE A 45 -9.92 -12.83 0.61
N GLY A 46 -9.16 -12.24 -0.27
CA GLY A 46 -8.21 -11.21 0.09
C GLY A 46 -8.04 -10.27 -1.08
N VAL A 47 -7.32 -9.19 -0.84
CA VAL A 47 -6.99 -8.22 -1.87
C VAL A 47 -5.55 -7.79 -1.63
N THR A 48 -4.76 -7.82 -2.69
CA THR A 48 -3.45 -7.19 -2.70
C THR A 48 -3.48 -6.07 -3.72
N PHE A 49 -2.35 -5.44 -3.97
CA PHE A 49 -2.31 -4.36 -4.94
C PHE A 49 -1.23 -4.62 -5.97
N ASP A 50 -1.50 -4.10 -7.16
CA ASP A 50 -0.53 -4.05 -8.23
C ASP A 50 0.20 -2.72 -8.20
N SER A 51 -0.53 -1.65 -7.84
CA SER A 51 0.07 -0.35 -7.59
C SER A 51 -0.81 0.40 -6.60
N LEU A 52 -0.17 1.16 -5.72
CA LEU A 52 -0.86 2.03 -4.78
C LEU A 52 -0.49 3.47 -5.05
N THR A 53 -1.49 4.34 -5.04
CA THR A 53 -1.29 5.77 -5.08
C THR A 53 -1.77 6.35 -3.76
N LEU A 54 -0.95 7.13 -3.10
CA LEU A 54 -1.30 7.76 -1.85
C LEU A 54 -1.91 9.13 -2.12
N ARG A 55 -2.86 9.50 -1.28
CA ARG A 55 -3.75 10.62 -1.56
C ARG A 55 -3.09 11.99 -1.49
N ASP A 56 -2.16 12.16 -0.58
CA ASP A 56 -1.71 13.52 -0.27
C ASP A 56 -0.25 13.49 0.11
N ARG A 57 0.59 14.02 -0.77
CA ARG A 57 2.00 14.05 -0.46
C ARG A 57 2.37 15.18 0.49
N SER A 58 1.42 16.05 0.83
CA SER A 58 1.69 17.05 1.85
C SER A 58 1.78 16.42 3.24
N ILE A 59 1.25 15.22 3.39
CA ILE A 59 1.37 14.49 4.64
C ILE A 59 2.76 13.88 4.68
N ILE A 60 3.54 14.26 5.67
CA ILE A 60 4.89 13.76 5.84
C ILE A 60 4.81 12.44 6.59
N TRP A 61 5.31 11.39 5.96
CA TRP A 61 5.38 10.10 6.61
C TRP A 61 6.70 9.43 6.29
N ASP A 62 7.22 8.73 7.26
CA ASP A 62 8.43 7.93 7.07
C ASP A 62 8.13 6.45 7.02
N LEU A 63 6.96 6.05 7.50
CA LEU A 63 6.60 4.66 7.60
C LEU A 63 5.15 4.50 7.19
N PHE A 64 4.87 3.53 6.33
CA PHE A 64 3.54 3.25 5.84
C PHE A 64 3.33 1.74 5.85
N PHE A 65 2.21 1.32 6.38
CA PHE A 65 1.88 -0.09 6.48
C PHE A 65 0.61 -0.36 5.69
N PRO A 66 0.71 -0.91 4.47
CA PRO A 66 -0.46 -1.09 3.61
C PRO A 66 -1.34 -2.28 3.98
N PHE A 67 -1.19 -2.82 5.18
CA PHE A 67 -2.07 -3.88 5.64
C PHE A 67 -3.53 -3.41 5.59
N PRO A 68 -4.50 -4.19 5.14
CA PRO A 68 -4.41 -5.63 4.88
C PRO A 68 -4.04 -6.00 3.44
N PHE A 69 -3.70 -5.05 2.61
CA PHE A 69 -3.42 -5.33 1.20
C PHE A 69 -2.03 -5.89 0.99
N ASP A 70 -1.14 -5.64 1.92
CA ASP A 70 0.20 -6.21 1.93
C ASP A 70 0.68 -6.18 3.37
N SER A 71 1.54 -7.12 3.73
CA SER A 71 2.04 -7.21 5.10
C SER A 71 3.43 -6.61 5.26
N THR A 72 4.01 -6.06 4.20
CA THR A 72 5.30 -5.41 4.30
C THR A 72 5.16 -4.00 4.84
N ILE A 73 6.25 -3.48 5.39
CA ILE A 73 6.31 -2.10 5.84
C ILE A 73 7.05 -1.30 4.78
N VAL A 74 6.45 -0.18 4.39
CA VAL A 74 7.02 0.72 3.40
C VAL A 74 7.56 1.93 4.15
N ILE A 75 8.78 2.34 3.82
CA ILE A 75 9.42 3.47 4.47
C ILE A 75 9.81 4.52 3.44
N SER A 76 9.96 5.74 3.90
CA SER A 76 10.41 6.83 3.04
C SER A 76 11.87 6.64 2.67
N GLU A 77 12.27 7.26 1.56
CA GLU A 77 13.66 7.23 1.15
C GLU A 77 14.54 7.85 2.22
N ARG A 78 14.06 8.91 2.87
CA ARG A 78 14.81 9.56 3.94
C ARG A 78 15.08 8.61 5.08
N LEU A 79 14.07 7.86 5.53
CA LEU A 79 14.26 6.91 6.60
C LEU A 79 15.15 5.75 6.16
N ALA A 80 14.99 5.30 4.93
CA ALA A 80 15.83 4.23 4.40
C ALA A 80 17.30 4.63 4.41
N ASP A 81 17.61 5.87 4.00
CA ASP A 81 18.98 6.35 4.00
C ASP A 81 19.56 6.39 5.42
N GLU A 82 18.75 6.82 6.38
CA GLU A 82 19.21 6.87 7.77
C GLU A 82 19.49 5.47 8.32
N LEU A 83 18.65 4.52 8.00
CA LEU A 83 18.84 3.15 8.46
C LEU A 83 20.08 2.53 7.84
N ILE A 84 20.33 2.80 6.57
CA ILE A 84 21.51 2.29 5.89
C ILE A 84 22.78 2.90 6.51
N LYS A 85 22.77 4.20 6.77
CA LYS A 85 23.89 4.87 7.40
C LYS A 85 24.19 4.33 8.78
N SER A 86 23.15 3.96 9.51
CA SER A 86 23.30 3.45 10.86
C SER A 86 23.81 2.03 10.90
N ASN A 87 23.87 1.38 9.75
CA ASN A 87 24.46 0.06 9.60
C ASN A 87 23.80 -0.99 10.49
N TYR A 88 22.48 -0.91 10.62
CA TYR A 88 21.74 -1.92 11.35
C TYR A 88 21.83 -3.26 10.63
N THR A 89 21.83 -4.34 11.41
CA THR A 89 21.79 -5.68 10.84
C THR A 89 20.38 -6.23 10.94
N GLY A 90 20.10 -7.24 10.13
CA GLY A 90 18.79 -7.88 10.15
C GLY A 90 17.73 -7.15 9.34
N LEU A 91 18.12 -6.10 8.60
CA LEU A 91 17.20 -5.35 7.75
C LEU A 91 17.51 -5.65 6.31
N SER A 92 16.44 -5.75 5.53
CA SER A 92 16.53 -5.85 4.07
C SER A 92 15.66 -4.74 3.51
N ILE A 93 16.28 -3.77 2.85
CA ILE A 93 15.59 -2.61 2.32
C ILE A 93 15.74 -2.63 0.80
N GLU A 94 14.61 -2.64 0.10
CA GLU A 94 14.61 -2.68 -1.34
C GLU A 94 13.73 -1.55 -1.88
N PRO A 95 14.15 -0.92 -2.97
CA PRO A 95 13.31 0.10 -3.57
C PRO A 95 12.03 -0.51 -4.14
N THR A 96 10.96 0.28 -4.18
CA THR A 96 9.74 -0.14 -4.83
C THR A 96 9.17 1.04 -5.61
N ASP A 97 8.63 0.74 -6.78
CA ASP A 97 7.92 1.73 -7.57
C ASP A 97 6.44 1.40 -7.63
N LEU A 98 5.98 0.46 -6.81
CA LEU A 98 4.57 0.07 -6.79
C LEU A 98 3.72 1.07 -6.03
N ILE A 99 4.34 1.96 -5.27
CA ILE A 99 3.64 2.93 -4.44
C ILE A 99 4.07 4.32 -4.84
N SER A 100 3.10 5.17 -5.11
CA SER A 100 3.35 6.55 -5.50
C SER A 100 2.40 7.47 -4.76
N CYS A 101 2.66 8.76 -4.85
CA CYS A 101 1.79 9.76 -4.23
C CYS A 101 1.10 10.57 -5.30
N THR A 102 -0.16 10.89 -5.05
CA THR A 102 -0.86 11.85 -5.88
C THR A 102 -0.27 13.23 -5.59
N LEU A 103 0.16 13.92 -6.63
CA LEU A 103 0.74 15.23 -6.47
C LEU A 103 -0.28 16.30 -6.82
N ASN A 104 -0.36 17.32 -5.98
CA ASN A 104 -1.15 18.49 -6.32
C ASN A 104 -0.46 19.32 -7.36
N ASN A 105 0.84 19.19 -7.44
CA ASN A 105 1.65 19.98 -8.34
C ASN A 105 2.82 19.12 -8.80
N GLU A 106 2.75 18.66 -10.02
CA GLU A 106 3.76 17.76 -10.55
C GLU A 106 5.10 18.42 -10.78
N THR A 107 5.14 19.73 -10.72
CA THR A 107 6.40 20.43 -10.95
C THR A 107 7.23 20.55 -9.69
N ASP A 108 6.78 20.04 -8.58
CA ASP A 108 7.50 20.17 -7.33
C ASP A 108 8.55 19.08 -7.17
N ARG A 109 9.00 18.57 -8.29
CA ARG A 109 10.00 17.51 -8.27
C ARG A 109 11.37 18.10 -8.30
#